data_43248f8dc11c4d42f19236319b968c5c
#
_entry.id   43248f8dc11c4d42f19236319b968c5c
#
_cell.length_a   1.000
_cell.length_b   1.000
_cell.length_c   1.000
_cell.angle_alpha   90.00
_cell.angle_beta   90.00
_cell.angle_gamma   90.00
#
_symmetry.space_group_name_H-M   'P 1'
#
loop_
_entity.id
_entity.type
_entity.pdbx_description
1 polymer ?
#
loop_
_entity_poly.entity_id
_entity_poly.type
_entity_poly.pdbx_seq_one_letter_code
_entity_poly.pdbx_strand_id
1 'polypeptide(L)' 'MMLYFTDAQTQQSVAVNAEYIVVVFTAKNEDGSEKVVINTTTGNLVVTEPYLDVVGRLNAVQ' A
#
# COMPACT_ATOMS: atom_id res chain seq x y z
N MET A 1 -6.88 13.50 0.94
CA MET A 1 -5.42 13.68 0.80
C MET A 1 -4.84 12.54 0.01
N MET A 2 -3.96 12.87 -0.91
CA MET A 2 -3.31 11.85 -1.76
C MET A 2 -1.99 11.43 -1.13
N LEU A 3 -1.79 10.12 -1.09
CA LEU A 3 -0.51 9.52 -0.69
C LEU A 3 0.12 8.84 -1.89
N TYR A 4 1.45 8.86 -1.95
CA TYR A 4 2.19 8.31 -3.08
C TYR A 4 2.94 7.06 -2.65
N PHE A 5 2.75 5.99 -3.40
CA PHE A 5 3.43 4.71 -3.17
C PHE A 5 4.00 4.22 -4.49
N THR A 6 4.82 3.18 -4.40
CA THR A 6 5.40 2.56 -5.59
C THR A 6 4.72 1.22 -5.84
N ASP A 7 4.09 1.07 -7.00
CA ASP A 7 3.48 -0.18 -7.41
C ASP A 7 4.55 -1.25 -7.53
N ALA A 8 4.36 -2.38 -6.83
CA ALA A 8 5.37 -3.43 -6.81
C ALA A 8 5.52 -4.13 -8.16
N GLN A 9 4.49 -4.11 -8.98
CA GLN A 9 4.48 -4.81 -10.27
C GLN A 9 5.14 -4.00 -11.38
N THR A 10 4.86 -2.69 -11.43
CA THR A 10 5.34 -1.82 -12.50
C THR A 10 6.52 -0.95 -12.08
N GLN A 11 6.78 -0.84 -10.77
CA GLN A 11 7.82 0.03 -10.19
C GLN A 11 7.54 1.51 -10.45
N GLN A 12 6.29 1.85 -10.74
CA GLN A 12 5.88 3.23 -10.98
C GLN A 12 5.21 3.82 -9.76
N SER A 13 5.32 5.13 -9.61
CA SER A 13 4.65 5.86 -8.55
C SER A 13 3.15 5.89 -8.80
N VAL A 14 2.37 5.60 -7.77
CA VAL A 14 0.91 5.68 -7.83
C VAL A 14 0.43 6.60 -6.72
N ALA A 15 -0.62 7.37 -7.01
CA ALA A 15 -1.25 8.24 -6.04
C ALA A 15 -2.56 7.60 -5.59
N VAL A 16 -2.72 7.46 -4.28
CA VAL A 16 -3.90 6.83 -3.68
C VAL A 16 -4.55 7.82 -2.73
N ASN A 17 -5.87 7.99 -2.85
CA ASN A 17 -6.59 8.83 -1.92
C ASN A 17 -6.72 8.09 -0.57
N ALA A 18 -6.16 8.68 0.47
CA ALA A 18 -6.14 8.06 1.80
C ALA A 18 -7.55 7.76 2.32
N GLU A 19 -8.56 8.52 1.90
CA GLU A 19 -9.94 8.30 2.33
C GLU A 19 -10.54 7.01 1.79
N TYR A 20 -9.97 6.46 0.72
CA TYR A 20 -10.48 5.24 0.10
C TYR A 20 -9.72 3.99 0.53
N ILE A 21 -8.75 4.14 1.42
CA ILE A 21 -8.01 3.00 1.95
C ILE A 21 -8.81 2.38 3.10
N VAL A 22 -9.10 1.09 2.96
CA VAL A 22 -9.92 0.36 3.92
C VAL A 22 -9.04 -0.38 4.93
N VAL A 23 -8.04 -1.10 4.42
CA VAL A 23 -7.14 -1.87 5.27
C VAL A 23 -5.78 -2.02 4.59
N VAL A 24 -4.73 -2.11 5.40
CA VAL A 24 -3.37 -2.40 4.93
C VAL A 24 -2.91 -3.66 5.65
N PHE A 25 -2.37 -4.61 4.89
CA PHE A 25 -1.91 -5.87 5.48
C PHE A 25 -0.72 -6.41 4.72
N THR A 26 -0.03 -7.36 5.33
CA THR A 26 1.05 -8.07 4.67
C THR A 26 0.58 -9.45 4.24
N ALA A 27 1.12 -9.93 3.14
CA ALA A 27 0.85 -11.28 2.64
C ALA A 27 2.17 -11.85 2.13
N LYS A 28 2.22 -13.16 1.94
CA LYS A 28 3.43 -13.81 1.44
C LYS A 28 3.31 -14.10 -0.04
N ASN A 29 4.41 -13.84 -0.75
CA ASN A 29 4.57 -14.29 -2.12
C ASN A 29 4.84 -15.79 -2.15
N GLU A 30 4.80 -16.37 -3.35
CA GLU A 30 5.07 -17.80 -3.53
C GLU A 30 6.49 -18.19 -3.10
N ASP A 31 7.44 -17.27 -3.23
CA ASP A 31 8.83 -17.49 -2.86
C ASP A 31 9.10 -17.30 -1.35
N GLY A 32 8.07 -17.03 -0.56
CA GLY A 32 8.19 -16.81 0.88
C GLY A 32 8.48 -15.39 1.31
N SER A 33 8.77 -14.47 0.37
CA SER A 33 8.95 -13.07 0.71
C SER A 33 7.60 -12.42 1.04
N GLU A 34 7.65 -11.31 1.76
CA GLU A 34 6.45 -10.59 2.13
C GLU A 34 6.15 -9.47 1.15
N LYS A 35 4.86 -9.20 0.96
CA LYS A 35 4.39 -8.05 0.20
C LYS A 35 3.41 -7.26 1.06
N VAL A 36 3.33 -5.96 0.80
CA VAL A 36 2.41 -5.06 1.48
C VAL A 36 1.25 -4.78 0.55
N VAL A 37 0.03 -5.03 1.03
CA VAL A 37 -1.18 -4.87 0.24
C VAL A 37 -2.02 -3.76 0.85
N ILE A 38 -2.40 -2.80 0.01
CA ILE A 38 -3.33 -1.73 0.38
C ILE A 38 -4.68 -2.06 -0.26
N ASN A 39 -5.65 -2.35 0.58
CA ASN A 39 -7.01 -2.61 0.10
C ASN A 39 -7.77 -1.29 0.06
N THR A 40 -8.28 -0.96 -1.12
CA THR A 40 -9.07 0.25 -1.32
C THR A 40 -10.50 -0.13 -1.70
N THR A 41 -11.36 0.88 -1.77
CA THR A 41 -12.76 0.67 -2.16
C THR A 41 -12.91 0.15 -3.58
N THR A 42 -11.87 0.27 -4.42
CA THR A 42 -11.91 -0.17 -5.82
C THR A 42 -11.04 -1.39 -6.10
N GLY A 43 -10.32 -1.90 -5.12
CA GLY A 43 -9.48 -3.09 -5.29
C GLY A 43 -8.22 -3.04 -4.46
N ASN A 44 -7.35 -4.02 -4.70
CA ASN A 44 -6.09 -4.14 -3.97
C ASN A 44 -4.94 -3.55 -4.77
N LEU A 45 -3.99 -2.96 -4.04
CA LEU A 45 -2.75 -2.43 -4.60
C LEU A 45 -1.58 -3.02 -3.81
N VAL A 46 -0.63 -3.61 -4.51
CA VAL A 46 0.60 -4.13 -3.89
C VAL A 46 1.70 -3.10 -4.08
N VAL A 47 2.35 -2.72 -2.98
CA VAL A 47 3.35 -1.65 -2.99
C VAL A 47 4.69 -2.17 -2.47
N THR A 48 5.76 -1.45 -2.82
CA THR A 48 7.12 -1.81 -2.40
C THR A 48 7.51 -1.20 -1.06
N GLU A 49 6.79 -0.18 -0.61
CA GLU A 49 7.11 0.47 0.66
C GLU A 49 6.88 -0.51 1.82
N PRO A 50 7.72 -0.48 2.86
CA PRO A 50 7.54 -1.35 4.02
C PRO A 50 6.22 -1.08 4.75
N TYR A 51 5.71 -2.10 5.40
CA TYR A 51 4.42 -2.02 6.10
C TYR A 51 4.38 -0.85 7.09
N LEU A 52 5.42 -0.72 7.92
CA LEU A 52 5.45 0.35 8.93
C LEU A 52 5.51 1.74 8.30
N ASP A 53 6.14 1.87 7.14
CA ASP A 53 6.17 3.13 6.42
C ASP A 53 4.77 3.51 5.91
N VAL A 54 4.06 2.54 5.33
CA VAL A 54 2.69 2.76 4.85
C VAL A 54 1.78 3.15 6.00
N VAL A 55 1.83 2.41 7.09
CA VAL A 55 0.99 2.68 8.27
C VAL A 55 1.33 4.05 8.85
N GLY A 56 2.62 4.40 8.90
CA GLY A 56 3.06 5.70 9.40
C GLY A 56 2.51 6.85 8.58
N ARG A 57 2.51 6.71 7.25
CA ARG A 57 1.95 7.73 6.37
C ARG A 57 0.44 7.88 6.57
N LEU A 58 -0.28 6.78 6.74
CA LEU A 58 -1.71 6.81 6.99
C LEU A 58 -2.03 7.47 8.32
N ASN A 59 -1.26 7.17 9.36
CA ASN A 59 -1.45 7.79 10.67
C ASN A 59 -1.22 9.30 10.63
N ALA A 60 -0.32 9.75 9.77
CA ALA A 60 0.01 11.17 9.67
C ALA A 60 -1.12 12.01 9.05
N VAL A 61 -2.04 11.38 8.31
CA VAL A 61 -3.13 12.08 7.62
C VAL A 61 -4.50 11.85 8.25
N GLN A 62 -4.57 11.09 9.33
CA GLN A 62 -5.82 10.81 10.04
C GLN A 62 -5.95 11.58 11.34
#